data_1bf4eed8c3197af550cb39e13d23fdba
#
_entry.id   1bf4eed8c3197af550cb39e13d23fdba
#
_cell.length_a   1.000
_cell.length_b   1.000
_cell.length_c   1.000
_cell.angle_alpha   90.00
_cell.angle_beta   90.00
_cell.angle_gamma   90.00
#
_symmetry.space_group_name_H-M   'P 1'
#
loop_
_entity.id
_entity.type
_entity.pdbx_description
1 polymer ?
#
loop_
_entity_poly.entity_id
_entity_poly.type
_entity_poly.pdbx_seq_one_letter_code
_entity_poly.pdbx_strand_id
1 'polypeptide(L)'
;MTPLRLAFMGTPEFAAVGLRALIDAGHEIACVYSQPPRPAGRGHQTQRSPVHVLAEERGIPVRTPKSLRTAEAQADFDALGLDCAVVAAYGLILPQPILDAPRLGCLNIHASLLPRWRGAAPIHRALLAGDAETGVTIMRMDAGLDTGPMLLKGNVPITERTTAVELHDALAVLGADLIVKALDGVAAGSLTPVPQPEEGVTYAAKLTREDGRLDWNRSAAETERQVRALNPWPGVWFDLGKERIKVLGAEAAGNPSGAAPGTLLDGRLTVACVEGAIRLTRVQRPGKAAVDGDAFLRGFQLPVGTALTAP
;
A
#
# COMPACT_ATOMS: atom_id res chain seq x y z
N MET A 1 -17.69 3.17 25.62
CA MET A 1 -17.82 2.26 24.45
C MET A 1 -18.69 1.07 24.79
N THR A 2 -19.69 0.75 23.97
CA THR A 2 -20.41 -0.52 24.06
C THR A 2 -19.65 -1.53 23.18
N PRO A 3 -19.20 -2.68 23.73
CA PRO A 3 -18.58 -3.71 22.94
C PRO A 3 -19.48 -4.14 21.79
N LEU A 4 -18.93 -4.20 20.58
CA LEU A 4 -19.60 -4.70 19.39
C LEU A 4 -19.06 -6.09 19.05
N ARG A 5 -19.89 -6.92 18.43
CA ARG A 5 -19.50 -8.23 17.88
C ARG A 5 -19.08 -8.04 16.42
N LEU A 6 -17.79 -8.22 16.13
CA LEU A 6 -17.18 -7.86 14.85
C LEU A 6 -16.62 -9.08 14.11
N ALA A 7 -16.65 -9.05 12.77
CA ALA A 7 -15.67 -9.75 11.96
C ALA A 7 -14.58 -8.79 11.51
N PHE A 8 -13.34 -9.24 11.45
CA PHE A 8 -12.25 -8.48 10.84
C PHE A 8 -11.76 -9.18 9.58
N MET A 9 -11.63 -8.43 8.48
CA MET A 9 -11.24 -8.95 7.17
C MET A 9 -10.01 -8.21 6.68
N GLY A 10 -8.84 -8.85 6.72
CA GLY A 10 -7.58 -8.20 6.37
C GLY A 10 -6.44 -9.18 6.14
N THR A 11 -5.33 -8.68 5.58
CA THR A 11 -4.18 -9.54 5.24
C THR A 11 -2.83 -8.96 5.70
N PRO A 12 -2.37 -7.77 5.25
CA PRO A 12 -1.03 -7.25 5.53
C PRO A 12 -0.92 -6.62 6.91
N GLU A 13 0.30 -6.18 7.25
CA GLU A 13 0.61 -5.47 8.51
C GLU A 13 -0.28 -4.24 8.72
N PHE A 14 -0.56 -3.47 7.67
CA PHE A 14 -1.51 -2.35 7.71
C PHE A 14 -2.84 -2.74 8.39
N ALA A 15 -3.37 -3.91 8.02
CA ALA A 15 -4.62 -4.40 8.58
C ALA A 15 -4.45 -4.94 10.01
N ALA A 16 -3.29 -5.54 10.34
CA ALA A 16 -3.03 -6.07 11.68
C ALA A 16 -3.03 -4.96 12.75
N VAL A 17 -2.56 -3.75 12.41
CA VAL A 17 -2.61 -2.59 13.31
C VAL A 17 -4.06 -2.23 13.65
N GLY A 18 -4.96 -2.21 12.65
CA GLY A 18 -6.40 -1.97 12.86
C GLY A 18 -7.07 -3.06 13.70
N LEU A 19 -6.75 -4.36 13.43
CA LEU A 19 -7.27 -5.46 14.23
C LEU A 19 -6.86 -5.33 15.70
N ARG A 20 -5.60 -5.02 15.96
CA ARG A 20 -5.09 -4.80 17.33
C ARG A 20 -5.84 -3.71 18.04
N ALA A 21 -6.04 -2.57 17.40
CA ALA A 21 -6.77 -1.45 17.99
C ALA A 21 -8.22 -1.80 18.36
N LEU A 22 -8.90 -2.62 17.55
CA LEU A 22 -10.26 -3.08 17.85
C LEU A 22 -10.29 -4.04 19.04
N ILE A 23 -9.31 -4.95 19.16
CA ILE A 23 -9.17 -5.84 20.32
C ILE A 23 -8.90 -5.02 21.58
N ASP A 24 -7.95 -4.07 21.51
CA ASP A 24 -7.53 -3.24 22.65
C ASP A 24 -8.66 -2.28 23.09
N ALA A 25 -9.55 -1.89 22.16
CA ALA A 25 -10.77 -1.13 22.46
C ALA A 25 -11.89 -1.98 23.13
N GLY A 26 -11.68 -3.29 23.29
CA GLY A 26 -12.60 -4.18 23.98
C GLY A 26 -13.76 -4.69 23.13
N HIS A 27 -13.68 -4.62 21.80
CA HIS A 27 -14.66 -5.26 20.92
C HIS A 27 -14.47 -6.79 20.89
N GLU A 28 -15.57 -7.51 20.71
CA GLU A 28 -15.55 -8.96 20.50
C GLU A 28 -15.24 -9.24 19.02
N ILE A 29 -14.09 -9.84 18.73
CA ILE A 29 -13.77 -10.28 17.38
C ILE A 29 -14.22 -11.74 17.22
N ALA A 30 -15.40 -11.95 16.66
CA ALA A 30 -16.00 -13.26 16.51
C ALA A 30 -15.21 -14.16 15.53
N CYS A 31 -14.65 -13.57 14.47
CA CYS A 31 -13.87 -14.28 13.47
C CYS A 31 -12.98 -13.31 12.68
N VAL A 32 -11.81 -13.77 12.32
CA VAL A 32 -10.91 -13.08 11.38
C VAL A 32 -10.93 -13.77 10.02
N TYR A 33 -11.03 -13.00 8.96
CA TYR A 33 -10.90 -13.46 7.57
C TYR A 33 -9.61 -12.94 6.97
N SER A 34 -8.79 -13.81 6.41
CA SER A 34 -7.52 -13.44 5.77
C SER A 34 -7.30 -14.21 4.48
N GLN A 35 -6.36 -13.76 3.65
CA GLN A 35 -5.94 -14.52 2.48
C GLN A 35 -5.29 -15.84 2.93
N PRO A 36 -5.49 -16.93 2.15
CA PRO A 36 -4.84 -18.20 2.43
C PRO A 36 -3.32 -18.04 2.55
N PRO A 37 -2.67 -18.81 3.43
CA PRO A 37 -1.22 -18.85 3.52
C PRO A 37 -0.57 -19.12 2.15
N ARG A 38 0.50 -18.39 1.83
CA ARG A 38 1.21 -18.49 0.53
C ARG A 38 2.68 -18.77 0.73
N PRO A 39 3.32 -19.50 -0.22
CA PRO A 39 4.77 -19.63 -0.21
C PRO A 39 5.45 -18.25 -0.27
N ALA A 40 6.33 -17.94 0.68
CA ALA A 40 7.06 -16.69 0.74
C ALA A 40 8.50 -16.88 1.21
N GLY A 41 9.37 -15.91 0.89
CA GLY A 41 10.77 -15.91 1.30
C GLY A 41 11.67 -16.93 0.60
N ARG A 42 12.93 -17.01 1.06
CA ARG A 42 13.89 -18.01 0.60
C ARG A 42 13.48 -19.38 1.15
N GLY A 43 13.26 -20.36 0.27
CA GLY A 43 12.84 -21.71 0.63
C GLY A 43 11.34 -21.99 0.48
N HIS A 44 10.54 -21.02 -0.05
CA HIS A 44 9.11 -21.20 -0.34
C HIS A 44 8.26 -21.81 0.79
N GLN A 45 8.63 -21.54 2.03
CA GLN A 45 7.81 -21.99 3.17
C GLN A 45 6.48 -21.25 3.17
N THR A 46 5.40 -21.98 3.44
CA THR A 46 4.06 -21.38 3.53
C THR A 46 3.99 -20.45 4.74
N GLN A 47 3.77 -19.17 4.49
CA GLN A 47 3.67 -18.14 5.53
C GLN A 47 2.22 -17.69 5.70
N ARG A 48 1.79 -17.59 6.95
CA ARG A 48 0.53 -16.97 7.35
C ARG A 48 0.66 -15.44 7.26
N SER A 49 -0.44 -14.77 6.98
CA SER A 49 -0.46 -13.31 6.97
C SER A 49 -0.26 -12.71 8.36
N PRO A 50 0.19 -11.45 8.49
CA PRO A 50 0.27 -10.75 9.78
C PRO A 50 -1.05 -10.76 10.56
N VAL A 51 -2.18 -10.54 9.88
CA VAL A 51 -3.52 -10.60 10.50
C VAL A 51 -3.84 -12.00 11.02
N HIS A 52 -3.49 -13.05 10.27
CA HIS A 52 -3.70 -14.45 10.67
C HIS A 52 -2.89 -14.78 11.93
N VAL A 53 -1.60 -14.40 11.95
CA VAL A 53 -0.72 -14.64 13.12
C VAL A 53 -1.26 -13.94 14.36
N LEU A 54 -1.61 -12.65 14.25
CA LEU A 54 -2.16 -11.88 15.37
C LEU A 54 -3.46 -12.50 15.91
N ALA A 55 -4.35 -12.96 15.03
CA ALA A 55 -5.60 -13.59 15.44
C ALA A 55 -5.37 -14.89 16.22
N GLU A 56 -4.45 -15.76 15.76
CA GLU A 56 -4.09 -16.98 16.45
C GLU A 56 -3.46 -16.72 17.84
N GLU A 57 -2.57 -15.71 17.93
CA GLU A 57 -1.97 -15.31 19.22
C GLU A 57 -3.01 -14.83 20.24
N ARG A 58 -4.16 -14.36 19.77
CA ARG A 58 -5.28 -13.89 20.60
C ARG A 58 -6.40 -14.92 20.76
N GLY A 59 -6.22 -16.15 20.24
CA GLY A 59 -7.21 -17.23 20.30
C GLY A 59 -8.47 -16.95 19.47
N ILE A 60 -8.40 -16.06 18.47
CA ILE A 60 -9.52 -15.69 17.62
C ILE A 60 -9.60 -16.66 16.43
N PRO A 61 -10.78 -17.22 16.11
CA PRO A 61 -10.95 -18.09 14.94
C PRO A 61 -10.56 -17.40 13.64
N VAL A 62 -9.79 -18.09 12.78
CA VAL A 62 -9.36 -17.59 11.49
C VAL A 62 -9.95 -18.41 10.35
N ARG A 63 -10.52 -17.74 9.37
CA ARG A 63 -11.02 -18.33 8.11
C ARG A 63 -10.25 -17.76 6.93
N THR A 64 -9.87 -18.64 5.99
CA THR A 64 -9.10 -18.26 4.80
C THR A 64 -9.77 -18.74 3.51
N PRO A 65 -11.02 -18.32 3.23
CA PRO A 65 -11.73 -18.75 2.05
C PRO A 65 -11.07 -18.20 0.77
N LYS A 66 -11.12 -18.98 -0.32
CA LYS A 66 -10.70 -18.49 -1.64
C LYS A 66 -11.72 -17.54 -2.26
N SER A 67 -12.97 -17.59 -1.81
CA SER A 67 -14.09 -16.79 -2.29
C SER A 67 -15.19 -16.73 -1.23
N LEU A 68 -15.96 -15.64 -1.21
CA LEU A 68 -17.16 -15.45 -0.39
C LEU A 68 -18.44 -15.48 -1.23
N ARG A 69 -18.36 -15.99 -2.48
CA ARG A 69 -19.50 -16.01 -3.42
C ARG A 69 -20.38 -17.24 -3.29
N THR A 70 -19.94 -18.28 -2.59
CA THR A 70 -20.74 -19.50 -2.40
C THR A 70 -21.81 -19.28 -1.34
N ALA A 71 -22.97 -19.91 -1.50
CA ALA A 71 -24.07 -19.85 -0.53
C ALA A 71 -23.63 -20.34 0.86
N GLU A 72 -22.79 -21.36 0.92
CA GLU A 72 -22.22 -21.90 2.16
C GLU A 72 -21.38 -20.85 2.89
N ALA A 73 -20.43 -20.19 2.20
CA ALA A 73 -19.58 -19.17 2.81
C ALA A 73 -20.40 -17.95 3.27
N GLN A 74 -21.48 -17.60 2.58
CA GLN A 74 -22.40 -16.53 2.97
C GLN A 74 -23.23 -16.92 4.20
N ALA A 75 -23.77 -18.13 4.24
CA ALA A 75 -24.48 -18.64 5.41
C ALA A 75 -23.60 -18.76 6.64
N ASP A 76 -22.36 -19.23 6.47
CA ASP A 76 -21.37 -19.29 7.53
C ASP A 76 -20.99 -17.92 8.09
N PHE A 77 -20.99 -16.89 7.24
CA PHE A 77 -20.71 -15.51 7.64
C PHE A 77 -21.91 -14.90 8.38
N ASP A 78 -23.10 -15.07 7.85
CA ASP A 78 -24.37 -14.58 8.45
C ASP A 78 -24.61 -15.21 9.83
N ALA A 79 -24.32 -16.51 9.98
CA ALA A 79 -24.45 -17.23 11.25
C ALA A 79 -23.55 -16.69 12.38
N LEU A 80 -22.57 -15.82 12.07
CA LEU A 80 -21.76 -15.16 13.10
C LEU A 80 -22.54 -14.13 13.91
N GLY A 81 -23.68 -13.64 13.42
CA GLY A 81 -24.54 -12.66 14.10
C GLY A 81 -23.80 -11.36 14.42
N LEU A 82 -23.18 -10.75 13.42
CA LEU A 82 -22.28 -9.62 13.59
C LEU A 82 -23.02 -8.29 13.72
N ASP A 83 -22.50 -7.39 14.56
CA ASP A 83 -22.87 -6.00 14.52
C ASP A 83 -22.27 -5.29 13.32
N CYS A 84 -20.98 -5.48 13.07
CA CYS A 84 -20.26 -4.86 11.96
C CYS A 84 -19.14 -5.77 11.46
N ALA A 85 -18.76 -5.61 10.18
CA ALA A 85 -17.53 -6.15 9.67
C ALA A 85 -16.54 -5.03 9.34
N VAL A 86 -15.29 -5.14 9.79
CA VAL A 86 -14.22 -4.18 9.49
C VAL A 86 -13.28 -4.79 8.46
N VAL A 87 -13.04 -4.06 7.39
CA VAL A 87 -12.24 -4.49 6.25
C VAL A 87 -11.02 -3.59 6.10
N ALA A 88 -9.84 -4.18 5.90
CA ALA A 88 -8.61 -3.45 5.61
C ALA A 88 -7.71 -4.31 4.72
N ALA A 89 -7.45 -3.88 3.49
CA ALA A 89 -6.57 -4.58 2.55
C ALA A 89 -6.78 -6.11 2.51
N TYR A 90 -8.03 -6.56 2.46
CA TYR A 90 -8.40 -7.98 2.48
C TYR A 90 -8.08 -8.69 1.17
N GLY A 91 -8.33 -8.03 0.03
CA GLY A 91 -7.98 -8.52 -1.30
C GLY A 91 -9.00 -9.49 -1.93
N LEU A 92 -10.19 -9.62 -1.37
CA LEU A 92 -11.35 -10.26 -2.02
C LEU A 92 -12.50 -9.29 -2.15
N ILE A 93 -13.29 -9.46 -3.21
CA ILE A 93 -14.55 -8.73 -3.40
C ILE A 93 -15.59 -9.34 -2.45
N LEU A 94 -16.29 -8.49 -1.71
CA LEU A 94 -17.41 -8.88 -0.86
C LEU A 94 -18.71 -8.82 -1.68
N PRO A 95 -19.42 -9.96 -1.87
CA PRO A 95 -20.71 -9.96 -2.53
C PRO A 95 -21.79 -9.33 -1.64
N GLN A 96 -22.89 -8.89 -2.24
CA GLN A 96 -23.97 -8.17 -1.54
C GLN A 96 -24.46 -8.89 -0.26
N PRO A 97 -24.68 -10.22 -0.25
CA PRO A 97 -25.10 -10.89 1.01
C PRO A 97 -24.12 -10.76 2.16
N ILE A 98 -22.80 -10.66 1.88
CA ILE A 98 -21.78 -10.41 2.92
C ILE A 98 -21.83 -8.94 3.40
N LEU A 99 -22.07 -8.00 2.49
CA LEU A 99 -22.18 -6.57 2.82
C LEU A 99 -23.41 -6.28 3.70
N ASP A 100 -24.49 -7.00 3.48
CA ASP A 100 -25.78 -6.80 4.15
C ASP A 100 -25.93 -7.59 5.47
N ALA A 101 -25.15 -8.65 5.67
CA ALA A 101 -25.26 -9.53 6.83
C ALA A 101 -25.00 -8.82 8.18
N PRO A 102 -23.98 -7.96 8.36
CA PRO A 102 -23.80 -7.26 9.63
C PRO A 102 -24.82 -6.14 9.80
N ARG A 103 -25.41 -6.01 10.97
CA ARG A 103 -26.46 -5.04 11.31
C ARG A 103 -26.08 -3.57 10.97
N LEU A 104 -24.82 -3.19 11.18
CA LEU A 104 -24.25 -1.89 10.88
C LEU A 104 -23.52 -1.84 9.53
N GLY A 105 -23.53 -2.96 8.78
CA GLY A 105 -22.84 -3.12 7.50
C GLY A 105 -21.35 -3.38 7.64
N CYS A 106 -20.63 -3.20 6.53
CA CYS A 106 -19.19 -3.37 6.45
C CYS A 106 -18.50 -2.01 6.36
N LEU A 107 -17.49 -1.78 7.20
CA LEU A 107 -16.67 -0.57 7.18
C LEU A 107 -15.28 -0.88 6.64
N ASN A 108 -14.77 -0.03 5.74
CA ASN A 108 -13.43 -0.18 5.19
C ASN A 108 -12.49 0.92 5.72
N ILE A 109 -11.28 0.50 6.10
CA ILE A 109 -10.16 1.40 6.39
C ILE A 109 -9.44 1.62 5.06
N HIS A 110 -9.79 2.69 4.33
CA HIS A 110 -9.20 2.98 3.02
C HIS A 110 -8.06 3.99 3.14
N ALA A 111 -6.88 3.62 2.65
CA ALA A 111 -5.65 4.39 2.82
C ALA A 111 -5.52 5.55 1.80
N SER A 112 -6.57 6.35 1.63
CA SER A 112 -6.55 7.62 0.90
C SER A 112 -7.64 8.58 1.39
N LEU A 113 -7.56 9.82 0.93
CA LEU A 113 -8.63 10.81 1.07
C LEU A 113 -9.62 10.66 -0.09
N LEU A 114 -10.60 9.76 0.05
CA LEU A 114 -11.63 9.54 -0.96
C LEU A 114 -12.37 10.85 -1.31
N PRO A 115 -12.73 11.07 -2.58
CA PRO A 115 -12.81 10.09 -3.68
C PRO A 115 -11.49 9.86 -4.45
N ARG A 116 -10.37 10.49 -4.03
CA ARG A 116 -9.07 10.28 -4.67
C ARG A 116 -8.49 8.92 -4.29
N TRP A 117 -7.92 8.24 -5.29
CA TRP A 117 -7.22 6.95 -5.14
C TRP A 117 -8.11 5.79 -4.69
N ARG A 118 -9.32 5.63 -5.26
CA ARG A 118 -10.08 4.37 -5.15
C ARG A 118 -9.25 3.20 -5.69
N GLY A 119 -9.26 2.05 -5.05
CA GLY A 119 -8.63 0.82 -5.53
C GLY A 119 -7.44 0.32 -4.70
N ALA A 120 -6.52 -0.42 -5.34
CA ALA A 120 -5.65 -1.36 -4.65
C ALA A 120 -4.36 -0.79 -4.07
N ALA A 121 -3.85 0.36 -4.56
CA ALA A 121 -2.52 0.86 -4.18
C ALA A 121 -2.50 2.37 -3.88
N PRO A 122 -3.44 2.91 -3.06
CA PRO A 122 -3.59 4.34 -2.84
C PRO A 122 -2.31 5.00 -2.28
N ILE A 123 -1.64 4.37 -1.31
CA ILE A 123 -0.41 4.88 -0.66
C ILE A 123 0.68 5.17 -1.70
N HIS A 124 0.97 4.18 -2.55
CA HIS A 124 2.03 4.31 -3.55
C HIS A 124 1.65 5.31 -4.66
N ARG A 125 0.37 5.31 -5.08
CA ARG A 125 -0.09 6.23 -6.13
C ARG A 125 -0.08 7.69 -5.68
N ALA A 126 -0.38 7.97 -4.41
CA ALA A 126 -0.24 9.32 -3.85
C ALA A 126 1.22 9.81 -3.90
N LEU A 127 2.18 8.98 -3.48
CA LEU A 127 3.61 9.30 -3.55
C LEU A 127 4.09 9.49 -5.00
N LEU A 128 3.72 8.59 -5.91
CA LEU A 128 4.10 8.67 -7.33
C LEU A 128 3.56 9.93 -8.00
N ALA A 129 2.34 10.34 -7.65
CA ALA A 129 1.72 11.55 -8.18
C ALA A 129 2.35 12.83 -7.60
N GLY A 130 3.09 12.75 -6.49
CA GLY A 130 3.64 13.91 -5.81
C GLY A 130 2.58 14.70 -5.04
N ASP A 131 1.56 14.01 -4.51
CA ASP A 131 0.56 14.63 -3.65
C ASP A 131 1.24 15.23 -2.42
N ALA A 132 0.81 16.42 -2.00
CA ALA A 132 1.36 17.08 -0.80
C ALA A 132 0.82 16.49 0.50
N GLU A 133 -0.33 15.81 0.42
CA GLU A 133 -0.96 15.11 1.54
C GLU A 133 -1.74 13.90 1.04
N THR A 134 -1.99 12.97 1.93
CA THR A 134 -2.95 11.87 1.77
C THR A 134 -3.61 11.63 3.12
N GLY A 135 -4.24 10.48 3.32
CA GLY A 135 -4.88 10.18 4.60
C GLY A 135 -5.57 8.83 4.62
N VAL A 136 -6.46 8.69 5.57
CA VAL A 136 -7.35 7.53 5.67
C VAL A 136 -8.79 8.01 5.63
N THR A 137 -9.62 7.28 4.91
CA THR A 137 -11.07 7.41 4.94
C THR A 137 -11.69 6.13 5.51
N ILE A 138 -12.44 6.25 6.60
CA ILE A 138 -13.36 5.20 7.01
C ILE A 138 -14.64 5.38 6.21
N MET A 139 -15.01 4.35 5.45
CA MET A 139 -16.19 4.39 4.60
C MET A 139 -17.06 3.15 4.82
N ARG A 140 -18.36 3.28 4.60
CA ARG A 140 -19.28 2.14 4.50
C ARG A 140 -19.12 1.52 3.12
N MET A 141 -18.94 0.21 3.08
CA MET A 141 -18.77 -0.49 1.80
C MET A 141 -20.10 -0.67 1.07
N ASP A 142 -20.01 -0.61 -0.25
CA ASP A 142 -21.05 -0.99 -1.22
C ASP A 142 -20.49 -1.97 -2.25
N ALA A 143 -21.27 -2.32 -3.27
CA ALA A 143 -20.86 -3.23 -4.31
C ALA A 143 -19.79 -2.67 -5.29
N GLY A 144 -19.56 -1.35 -5.25
CA GLY A 144 -18.59 -0.67 -6.11
C GLY A 144 -17.17 -0.75 -5.56
N LEU A 145 -16.20 -0.31 -6.39
CA LEU A 145 -14.81 -0.23 -5.98
C LEU A 145 -14.57 1.06 -5.19
N ASP A 146 -14.61 0.97 -3.86
CA ASP A 146 -14.40 2.07 -2.91
C ASP A 146 -15.31 3.28 -3.20
N THR A 147 -16.59 3.02 -3.59
CA THR A 147 -17.58 4.04 -3.96
C THR A 147 -18.52 4.42 -2.83
N GLY A 148 -18.57 3.64 -1.79
CA GLY A 148 -19.50 3.81 -0.67
C GLY A 148 -19.32 5.13 0.10
N PRO A 149 -20.30 5.52 0.90
CA PRO A 149 -20.29 6.79 1.60
C PRO A 149 -19.23 6.81 2.72
N MET A 150 -18.67 8.01 2.93
CA MET A 150 -17.60 8.27 3.89
C MET A 150 -18.17 8.57 5.27
N LEU A 151 -17.49 8.12 6.31
CA LEU A 151 -17.82 8.35 7.73
C LEU A 151 -16.84 9.31 8.40
N LEU A 152 -15.55 8.98 8.37
CA LEU A 152 -14.49 9.80 8.96
C LEU A 152 -13.30 9.90 8.00
N LYS A 153 -12.57 11.00 8.09
CA LYS A 153 -11.29 11.21 7.39
C LYS A 153 -10.23 11.74 8.34
N GLY A 154 -8.98 11.41 8.07
CA GLY A 154 -7.83 12.02 8.70
C GLY A 154 -6.70 12.17 7.68
N ASN A 155 -5.91 13.24 7.82
CA ASN A 155 -4.86 13.62 6.87
C ASN A 155 -3.48 13.26 7.41
N VAL A 156 -2.56 12.97 6.49
CA VAL A 156 -1.12 12.81 6.73
C VAL A 156 -0.37 13.61 5.67
N PRO A 157 0.56 14.51 6.04
CA PRO A 157 1.36 15.24 5.07
C PRO A 157 2.36 14.31 4.39
N ILE A 158 2.64 14.59 3.12
CA ILE A 158 3.69 13.96 2.32
C ILE A 158 4.77 15.00 2.07
N THR A 159 5.96 14.75 2.57
CA THR A 159 7.13 15.60 2.34
C THR A 159 7.97 15.08 1.19
N GLU A 160 8.95 15.85 0.74
CA GLU A 160 9.92 15.43 -0.27
C GLU A 160 10.77 14.22 0.15
N ARG A 161 10.77 13.86 1.42
CA ARG A 161 11.54 12.72 1.96
C ARG A 161 10.68 11.53 2.36
N THR A 162 9.37 11.70 2.41
CA THR A 162 8.44 10.64 2.85
C THR A 162 8.56 9.42 1.94
N THR A 163 8.87 8.27 2.52
CA THR A 163 8.94 6.97 1.84
C THR A 163 7.61 6.23 1.93
N ALA A 164 7.43 5.20 1.08
CA ALA A 164 6.24 4.35 1.16
C ALA A 164 6.11 3.62 2.50
N VAL A 165 7.22 3.24 3.13
CA VAL A 165 7.20 2.56 4.43
C VAL A 165 6.73 3.52 5.53
N GLU A 166 7.31 4.72 5.62
CA GLU A 166 6.91 5.72 6.61
C GLU A 166 5.45 6.13 6.47
N LEU A 167 5.01 6.34 5.21
CA LEU A 167 3.63 6.71 4.94
C LEU A 167 2.65 5.58 5.27
N HIS A 168 3.00 4.33 4.92
CA HIS A 168 2.24 3.14 5.27
C HIS A 168 2.03 3.04 6.79
N ASP A 169 3.09 3.21 7.57
CA ASP A 169 3.03 3.07 9.02
C ASP A 169 2.21 4.20 9.66
N ALA A 170 2.38 5.44 9.19
CA ALA A 170 1.58 6.58 9.65
C ALA A 170 0.09 6.39 9.35
N LEU A 171 -0.24 5.92 8.14
CA LEU A 171 -1.63 5.67 7.74
C LEU A 171 -2.24 4.47 8.48
N ALA A 172 -1.46 3.44 8.81
CA ALA A 172 -1.93 2.31 9.60
C ALA A 172 -2.35 2.74 11.01
N VAL A 173 -1.54 3.58 11.67
CA VAL A 173 -1.85 4.13 13.00
C VAL A 173 -3.08 5.04 12.94
N LEU A 174 -3.13 5.95 11.96
CA LEU A 174 -4.28 6.84 11.76
C LEU A 174 -5.57 6.04 11.49
N GLY A 175 -5.49 5.02 10.64
CA GLY A 175 -6.63 4.16 10.31
C GLY A 175 -7.15 3.37 11.51
N ALA A 176 -6.26 2.92 12.37
CA ALA A 176 -6.60 2.24 13.62
C ALA A 176 -7.35 3.17 14.60
N ASP A 177 -6.90 4.41 14.76
CA ASP A 177 -7.58 5.40 15.59
C ASP A 177 -8.96 5.78 15.02
N LEU A 178 -9.03 6.01 13.71
CA LEU A 178 -10.27 6.40 13.05
C LEU A 178 -11.33 5.29 13.05
N ILE A 179 -10.95 4.01 12.89
CA ILE A 179 -11.95 2.93 12.86
C ILE A 179 -12.61 2.71 14.22
N VAL A 180 -11.87 2.84 15.32
CA VAL A 180 -12.43 2.76 16.67
C VAL A 180 -13.44 3.88 16.87
N LYS A 181 -13.09 5.14 16.52
CA LYS A 181 -14.00 6.30 16.60
C LYS A 181 -15.22 6.14 15.70
N ALA A 182 -15.04 5.59 14.50
CA ALA A 182 -16.13 5.38 13.56
C ALA A 182 -17.13 4.35 14.08
N LEU A 183 -16.67 3.24 14.66
CA LEU A 183 -17.53 2.22 15.25
C LEU A 183 -18.36 2.78 16.42
N ASP A 184 -17.75 3.57 17.30
CA ASP A 184 -18.46 4.26 18.37
C ASP A 184 -19.56 5.18 17.83
N GLY A 185 -19.21 6.00 16.85
CA GLY A 185 -20.15 6.96 16.26
C GLY A 185 -21.29 6.29 15.49
N VAL A 186 -21.00 5.20 14.77
CA VAL A 186 -22.02 4.42 14.05
C VAL A 186 -22.93 3.68 15.03
N ALA A 187 -22.38 3.07 16.08
CA ALA A 187 -23.16 2.38 17.12
C ALA A 187 -24.09 3.34 17.88
N ALA A 188 -23.62 4.56 18.14
CA ALA A 188 -24.41 5.61 18.82
C ALA A 188 -25.38 6.34 17.87
N GLY A 189 -25.33 6.08 16.55
CA GLY A 189 -26.11 6.83 15.55
C GLY A 189 -25.70 8.29 15.40
N SER A 190 -24.51 8.68 15.88
CA SER A 190 -23.99 10.05 15.83
C SER A 190 -23.20 10.39 14.56
N LEU A 191 -22.79 9.37 13.78
CA LEU A 191 -22.14 9.54 12.48
C LEU A 191 -23.12 9.26 11.35
N THR A 192 -23.27 10.25 10.48
CA THR A 192 -24.06 10.14 9.24
C THR A 192 -23.13 9.89 8.07
N PRO A 193 -23.33 8.81 7.30
CA PRO A 193 -22.54 8.56 6.10
C PRO A 193 -22.75 9.68 5.06
N VAL A 194 -21.66 10.22 4.52
CA VAL A 194 -21.69 11.29 3.51
C VAL A 194 -21.30 10.69 2.15
N PRO A 195 -22.16 10.82 1.11
CA PRO A 195 -21.81 10.37 -0.23
C PRO A 195 -20.50 11.00 -0.71
N GLN A 196 -19.72 10.22 -1.48
CA GLN A 196 -18.52 10.77 -2.10
C GLN A 196 -18.89 11.76 -3.21
N PRO A 197 -18.18 12.91 -3.35
CA PRO A 197 -18.38 13.79 -4.48
C PRO A 197 -17.95 13.11 -5.80
N GLU A 198 -18.55 13.51 -6.90
CA GLU A 198 -18.17 13.03 -8.24
C GLU A 198 -16.85 13.67 -8.71
N GLU A 199 -16.59 14.90 -8.28
CA GLU A 199 -15.34 15.61 -8.57
C GLU A 199 -14.17 15.03 -7.78
N GLY A 200 -13.00 14.97 -8.38
CA GLY A 200 -11.77 14.50 -7.74
C GLY A 200 -11.61 12.97 -7.70
N VAL A 201 -12.52 12.22 -8.32
CA VAL A 201 -12.40 10.76 -8.41
C VAL A 201 -11.16 10.37 -9.22
N THR A 202 -10.27 9.58 -8.60
CA THR A 202 -9.13 8.95 -9.27
C THR A 202 -8.98 7.51 -8.81
N TYR A 203 -8.23 6.72 -9.60
CA TYR A 203 -8.07 5.29 -9.33
C TYR A 203 -6.62 4.91 -9.10
N ALA A 204 -6.39 4.10 -8.07
CA ALA A 204 -5.12 3.53 -7.67
C ALA A 204 -5.00 2.08 -8.17
N ALA A 205 -4.65 1.91 -9.44
CA ALA A 205 -4.43 0.59 -10.02
C ALA A 205 -3.36 -0.19 -9.23
N LYS A 206 -3.57 -1.51 -9.15
CA LYS A 206 -2.63 -2.44 -8.51
C LYS A 206 -1.24 -2.29 -9.13
N LEU A 207 -0.21 -2.27 -8.28
CA LEU A 207 1.17 -2.23 -8.73
C LEU A 207 1.61 -3.57 -9.33
N THR A 208 2.44 -3.46 -10.35
CA THR A 208 3.13 -4.56 -11.00
C THR A 208 4.64 -4.41 -10.84
N ARG A 209 5.41 -5.42 -11.24
CA ARG A 209 6.88 -5.32 -11.23
C ARG A 209 7.40 -4.29 -12.22
N GLU A 210 6.68 -4.09 -13.32
CA GLU A 210 7.06 -3.12 -14.36
C GLU A 210 6.91 -1.67 -13.90
N ASP A 211 6.02 -1.36 -12.95
CA ASP A 211 5.96 -0.04 -12.33
C ASP A 211 7.30 0.39 -11.69
N GLY A 212 8.15 -0.58 -11.32
CA GLY A 212 9.47 -0.35 -10.74
C GLY A 212 10.57 -0.10 -11.74
N ARG A 213 10.36 -0.29 -13.04
CA ARG A 213 11.37 -0.02 -14.06
C ARG A 213 11.59 1.48 -14.19
N LEU A 214 12.86 1.92 -14.12
CA LEU A 214 13.20 3.31 -14.36
C LEU A 214 13.05 3.67 -15.84
N ASP A 215 12.40 4.80 -16.07
CA ASP A 215 12.30 5.44 -17.37
C ASP A 215 13.01 6.80 -17.30
N TRP A 216 14.17 6.90 -17.94
CA TRP A 216 14.98 8.11 -17.96
C TRP A 216 14.33 9.27 -18.70
N ASN A 217 13.26 9.03 -19.49
CA ASN A 217 12.45 10.06 -20.14
C ASN A 217 11.47 10.75 -19.19
N ARG A 218 11.51 10.43 -17.88
CA ARG A 218 10.84 11.20 -16.84
C ARG A 218 11.76 12.26 -16.28
N SER A 219 11.19 13.23 -15.56
CA SER A 219 11.97 14.19 -14.79
C SER A 219 12.72 13.54 -13.63
N ALA A 220 13.78 14.18 -13.16
CA ALA A 220 14.52 13.74 -11.97
C ALA A 220 13.62 13.67 -10.73
N ALA A 221 12.69 14.61 -10.59
CA ALA A 221 11.73 14.63 -9.49
C ALA A 221 10.76 13.44 -9.53
N GLU A 222 10.24 13.07 -10.71
CA GLU A 222 9.38 11.89 -10.86
C GLU A 222 10.14 10.59 -10.60
N THR A 223 11.40 10.51 -11.07
CA THR A 223 12.27 9.34 -10.86
C THR A 223 12.62 9.18 -9.38
N GLU A 224 12.89 10.28 -8.66
CA GLU A 224 13.13 10.28 -7.23
C GLU A 224 11.88 9.79 -6.46
N ARG A 225 10.71 10.34 -6.78
CA ARG A 225 9.43 9.88 -6.20
C ARG A 225 9.19 8.40 -6.45
N GLN A 226 9.52 7.88 -7.65
CA GLN A 226 9.39 6.46 -7.97
C GLN A 226 10.27 5.62 -7.04
N VAL A 227 11.52 6.05 -6.75
CA VAL A 227 12.42 5.34 -5.84
C VAL A 227 11.86 5.31 -4.42
N ARG A 228 11.35 6.42 -3.90
CA ARG A 228 10.74 6.49 -2.55
C ARG A 228 9.42 5.71 -2.46
N ALA A 229 8.60 5.79 -3.51
CA ALA A 229 7.26 5.19 -3.52
C ALA A 229 7.28 3.67 -3.68
N LEU A 230 8.25 3.12 -4.40
CA LEU A 230 8.20 1.71 -4.82
C LEU A 230 9.23 0.80 -4.13
N ASN A 231 10.04 1.33 -3.22
CA ASN A 231 10.86 0.50 -2.34
C ASN A 231 10.13 0.25 -1.01
N PRO A 232 10.20 -0.97 -0.46
CA PRO A 232 10.93 -2.15 -0.96
C PRO A 232 10.15 -2.95 -2.02
N TRP A 233 8.87 -2.67 -2.26
CA TRP A 233 8.03 -3.41 -3.19
C TRP A 233 7.22 -2.46 -4.10
N PRO A 234 7.13 -2.74 -5.40
CA PRO A 234 7.70 -3.87 -6.15
C PRO A 234 9.24 -3.82 -6.30
N GLY A 235 9.86 -2.75 -5.84
CA GLY A 235 11.26 -2.44 -5.99
C GLY A 235 11.56 -1.67 -7.29
N VAL A 236 12.54 -0.78 -7.25
CA VAL A 236 12.95 0.04 -8.40
C VAL A 236 14.20 -0.54 -9.02
N TRP A 237 14.30 -0.50 -10.35
CA TRP A 237 15.38 -1.12 -11.08
C TRP A 237 15.58 -0.54 -12.48
N PHE A 238 16.78 -0.74 -13.03
CA PHE A 238 17.09 -0.54 -14.43
C PHE A 238 17.92 -1.72 -14.94
N ASP A 239 17.93 -1.95 -16.25
CA ASP A 239 18.77 -2.96 -16.86
C ASP A 239 20.10 -2.34 -17.29
N LEU A 240 21.20 -3.04 -17.00
CA LEU A 240 22.57 -2.73 -17.45
C LEU A 240 23.15 -3.95 -18.13
N GLY A 241 23.16 -3.96 -19.45
CA GLY A 241 23.45 -5.14 -20.24
C GLY A 241 22.47 -6.28 -19.90
N LYS A 242 22.99 -7.39 -19.36
CA LYS A 242 22.15 -8.55 -18.98
C LYS A 242 21.78 -8.55 -17.48
N GLU A 243 22.21 -7.57 -16.72
CA GLU A 243 21.96 -7.51 -15.28
C GLU A 243 20.85 -6.49 -14.94
N ARG A 244 19.95 -6.89 -14.07
CA ARG A 244 18.96 -6.01 -13.46
C ARG A 244 19.53 -5.42 -12.18
N ILE A 245 19.79 -4.11 -12.19
CA ILE A 245 20.34 -3.38 -11.05
C ILE A 245 19.17 -2.78 -10.26
N LYS A 246 19.03 -3.15 -8.99
CA LYS A 246 18.05 -2.52 -8.11
C LYS A 246 18.58 -1.17 -7.65
N VAL A 247 17.67 -0.20 -7.58
CA VAL A 247 17.89 1.14 -7.03
C VAL A 247 17.18 1.25 -5.70
N LEU A 248 17.95 1.42 -4.64
CA LEU A 248 17.45 1.45 -3.26
C LEU A 248 17.43 2.86 -2.68
N GLY A 249 18.15 3.79 -3.30
CA GLY A 249 18.19 5.20 -2.92
C GLY A 249 18.63 6.06 -4.09
N ALA A 250 18.06 7.25 -4.18
CA ALA A 250 18.36 8.23 -5.20
C ALA A 250 18.13 9.66 -4.70
N GLU A 251 18.80 10.62 -5.32
CA GLU A 251 18.64 12.05 -5.06
C GLU A 251 18.57 12.81 -6.38
N ALA A 252 17.65 13.77 -6.48
CA ALA A 252 17.57 14.64 -7.63
C ALA A 252 18.83 15.51 -7.74
N ALA A 253 19.31 15.73 -8.96
CA ALA A 253 20.48 16.53 -9.29
C ALA A 253 20.21 17.36 -10.56
N GLY A 254 21.03 18.38 -10.80
CA GLY A 254 20.99 19.13 -12.06
C GLY A 254 21.63 18.36 -13.20
N ASN A 255 21.22 18.66 -14.44
CA ASN A 255 21.89 18.22 -15.67
C ASN A 255 22.51 19.43 -16.39
N PRO A 256 23.66 19.93 -15.93
CA PRO A 256 24.29 21.11 -16.53
C PRO A 256 24.84 20.85 -17.93
N SER A 257 25.06 19.59 -18.31
CA SER A 257 25.60 19.20 -19.63
C SER A 257 24.54 19.16 -20.73
N GLY A 258 23.24 19.14 -20.39
CA GLY A 258 22.17 18.90 -21.36
C GLY A 258 22.26 17.53 -22.05
N ALA A 259 22.90 16.56 -21.42
CA ALA A 259 23.07 15.22 -21.98
C ALA A 259 21.72 14.52 -22.17
N ALA A 260 21.65 13.63 -23.14
CA ALA A 260 20.45 12.84 -23.43
C ALA A 260 20.04 11.95 -22.22
N PRO A 261 18.71 11.74 -22.02
CA PRO A 261 18.21 10.86 -20.95
C PRO A 261 18.90 9.48 -20.96
N GLY A 262 19.20 8.98 -19.76
CA GLY A 262 19.92 7.70 -19.58
C GLY A 262 21.45 7.80 -19.66
N THR A 263 22.03 8.97 -19.93
CA THR A 263 23.48 9.15 -20.01
C THR A 263 24.09 9.29 -18.61
N LEU A 264 25.14 8.51 -18.34
CA LEU A 264 25.95 8.66 -17.12
C LEU A 264 26.79 9.95 -17.17
N LEU A 265 26.58 10.83 -16.21
CA LEU A 265 27.16 12.19 -16.22
C LEU A 265 28.50 12.31 -15.49
N ASP A 266 28.74 11.45 -14.50
CA ASP A 266 29.90 11.56 -13.62
C ASP A 266 30.32 10.21 -13.01
N GLY A 267 31.38 10.22 -12.21
CA GLY A 267 31.87 9.06 -11.45
C GLY A 267 31.06 8.74 -10.17
N ARG A 268 29.89 9.35 -9.98
CA ARG A 268 29.04 9.19 -8.80
C ARG A 268 27.69 8.54 -9.10
N LEU A 269 27.57 7.89 -10.24
CA LEU A 269 26.33 7.26 -10.74
C LEU A 269 25.17 8.26 -10.89
N THR A 270 25.47 9.46 -11.39
CA THR A 270 24.48 10.47 -11.76
C THR A 270 24.06 10.25 -13.21
N VAL A 271 22.77 10.07 -13.46
CA VAL A 271 22.19 9.75 -14.77
C VAL A 271 21.27 10.88 -15.22
N ALA A 272 21.43 11.31 -16.47
CA ALA A 272 20.56 12.33 -17.06
C ALA A 272 19.11 11.85 -17.15
N CYS A 273 18.18 12.73 -16.82
CA CYS A 273 16.75 12.58 -17.05
C CYS A 273 16.30 13.56 -18.15
N VAL A 274 15.04 13.48 -18.61
CA VAL A 274 14.52 14.46 -19.59
C VAL A 274 14.61 15.88 -19.03
N GLU A 275 14.38 16.00 -17.72
CA GLU A 275 14.56 17.24 -16.97
C GLU A 275 15.38 16.96 -15.71
N GLY A 276 16.55 17.62 -15.58
CA GLY A 276 17.47 17.39 -14.50
C GLY A 276 18.26 16.08 -14.62
N ALA A 277 18.76 15.58 -13.51
CA ALA A 277 19.46 14.31 -13.40
C ALA A 277 19.14 13.65 -12.07
N ILE A 278 19.35 12.34 -11.99
CA ILE A 278 19.16 11.56 -10.77
C ILE A 278 20.48 10.91 -10.36
N ARG A 279 20.93 11.15 -9.13
CA ARG A 279 22.07 10.43 -8.56
C ARG A 279 21.57 9.19 -7.83
N LEU A 280 21.99 8.01 -8.27
CA LEU A 280 21.66 6.74 -7.65
C LEU A 280 22.63 6.50 -6.47
N THR A 281 22.15 6.81 -5.26
CA THR A 281 23.01 6.81 -4.06
C THR A 281 23.26 5.40 -3.55
N ARG A 282 22.31 4.47 -3.72
CA ARG A 282 22.42 3.09 -3.26
C ARG A 282 21.79 2.13 -4.25
N VAL A 283 22.60 1.14 -4.68
CA VAL A 283 22.19 0.16 -5.70
C VAL A 283 22.55 -1.26 -5.31
N GLN A 284 21.94 -2.24 -5.95
CA GLN A 284 22.21 -3.65 -5.67
C GLN A 284 22.20 -4.49 -6.95
N ARG A 285 23.29 -5.22 -7.19
CA ARG A 285 23.38 -6.24 -8.24
C ARG A 285 22.70 -7.54 -7.82
N PRO A 286 22.25 -8.37 -8.78
CA PRO A 286 21.68 -9.68 -8.47
C PRO A 286 22.62 -10.53 -7.60
N GLY A 287 22.10 -11.05 -6.47
CA GLY A 287 22.85 -11.92 -5.57
C GLY A 287 24.00 -11.26 -4.78
N LYS A 288 24.15 -9.93 -4.85
CA LYS A 288 25.20 -9.18 -4.13
C LYS A 288 24.61 -8.32 -3.03
N ALA A 289 25.46 -7.83 -2.13
CA ALA A 289 25.07 -6.81 -1.15
C ALA A 289 24.78 -5.47 -1.84
N ALA A 290 23.94 -4.64 -1.20
CA ALA A 290 23.72 -3.26 -1.62
C ALA A 290 25.00 -2.44 -1.36
N VAL A 291 25.34 -1.59 -2.33
CA VAL A 291 26.52 -0.71 -2.28
C VAL A 291 26.15 0.71 -2.68
N ASP A 292 26.99 1.66 -2.31
CA ASP A 292 26.84 3.06 -2.74
C ASP A 292 27.19 3.18 -4.23
N GLY A 293 26.62 4.19 -4.91
CA GLY A 293 26.79 4.41 -6.35
C GLY A 293 28.26 4.49 -6.78
N ASP A 294 29.09 5.19 -6.01
CA ASP A 294 30.54 5.31 -6.26
C ASP A 294 31.26 3.94 -6.18
N ALA A 295 30.86 3.11 -5.21
CA ALA A 295 31.43 1.76 -5.06
C ALA A 295 30.97 0.83 -6.20
N PHE A 296 29.74 1.00 -6.67
CA PHE A 296 29.24 0.27 -7.83
C PHE A 296 30.05 0.57 -9.08
N LEU A 297 30.33 1.86 -9.37
CA LEU A 297 31.12 2.26 -10.55
C LEU A 297 32.55 1.76 -10.51
N ARG A 298 33.19 1.71 -9.34
CA ARG A 298 34.53 1.10 -9.21
C ARG A 298 34.57 -0.37 -9.63
N GLY A 299 33.48 -1.10 -9.39
CA GLY A 299 33.35 -2.51 -9.78
C GLY A 299 32.86 -2.74 -11.21
N PHE A 300 32.21 -1.75 -11.83
CA PHE A 300 31.58 -1.89 -13.14
C PHE A 300 32.32 -1.16 -14.27
N GLN A 301 33.22 -0.21 -13.97
CA GLN A 301 34.03 0.57 -14.91
C GLN A 301 33.23 1.16 -16.08
N LEU A 302 32.13 1.86 -15.77
CA LEU A 302 31.33 2.56 -16.76
C LEU A 302 31.92 3.95 -17.02
N PRO A 303 32.40 4.24 -18.26
CA PRO A 303 32.85 5.57 -18.61
C PRO A 303 31.72 6.61 -18.52
N VAL A 304 32.07 7.85 -18.17
CA VAL A 304 31.17 9.00 -18.33
C VAL A 304 30.74 9.08 -19.80
N GLY A 305 29.46 9.38 -20.03
CA GLY A 305 28.85 9.35 -21.35
C GLY A 305 28.23 8.01 -21.74
N THR A 306 28.40 6.94 -20.93
CA THR A 306 27.73 5.66 -21.17
C THR A 306 26.21 5.83 -21.09
N ALA A 307 25.47 5.32 -22.07
CA ALA A 307 24.02 5.26 -22.05
C ALA A 307 23.57 4.04 -21.23
N LEU A 308 22.79 4.29 -20.16
CA LEU A 308 22.13 3.26 -19.32
C LEU A 308 20.72 2.96 -19.84
N THR A 309 20.52 3.04 -21.14
CA THR A 309 19.25 2.71 -21.79
C THR A 309 19.15 1.18 -21.96
N ALA A 310 17.93 0.66 -21.80
CA ALA A 310 17.66 -0.71 -22.24
C ALA A 310 17.95 -0.84 -23.74
N PRO A 311 18.55 -1.95 -24.21
CA PRO A 311 18.71 -2.22 -25.62
C PRO A 311 17.38 -2.29 -26.35
#